data_9d619d7550df4b7f9d2dcbc0dd946cc8
#
_entry.id   9d619d7550df4b7f9d2dcbc0dd946cc8
#
_cell.length_a   1.000
_cell.length_b   1.000
_cell.length_c   1.000
_cell.angle_alpha   90.00
_cell.angle_beta   90.00
_cell.angle_gamma   90.00
#
_symmetry.space_group_name_H-M   'P 1'
#
loop_
_entity.id
_entity.type
_entity.pdbx_description
1 polymer ?
#
loop_
_entity_poly.entity_id
_entity_poly.type
_entity_poly.pdbx_seq_one_letter_code
_entity_poly.pdbx_strand_id
1 'polypeptide(L)'
;MSISIRDGRGALRLVLCALFCLLPAACGGKEPVDDVVAGGTVILEPPSADGGGDDGIRERSLGPSPAAPAAVTPVASPAPRTTARPSAPAVAPVWQDLSRRLAADGISGPRVDALLAGLPATPTQSPMGRKIKALYNRKFFPAPPSDKPQAQYYKGVVTDANARLCRQFITANSKAFRQAEQRYGVLSSIAASLLFVETRLGKVLGDTSENAFYTLASMAVSRTPESISDWLPQLRDHERHMDWIAETMPKRADWAYKETRALVEHMLRDRVPPEHLPGSIYGAVGLCQFMPSNIATYGADGDGDGRVDLFTVPDAVASLSHYLARHGWKAGLSRERQHALLMRYNHSTVYANTIMALADRVAALK
;
A
#
# COMPACT_ATOMS: atom_id res chain seq x y z
N MET A 1 1.99 37.35 -45.12
CA MET A 1 3.08 36.77 -44.29
C MET A 1 2.75 37.09 -42.85
N SER A 2 1.90 36.27 -42.25
CA SER A 2 1.41 36.45 -40.89
C SER A 2 1.89 35.30 -40.03
N ILE A 3 2.73 35.62 -39.07
CA ILE A 3 3.31 34.66 -38.11
C ILE A 3 2.31 34.63 -36.93
N SER A 4 1.64 33.51 -36.78
CA SER A 4 0.81 33.21 -35.59
C SER A 4 1.65 32.52 -34.54
N ILE A 5 1.88 33.20 -33.43
CA ILE A 5 2.52 32.64 -32.24
C ILE A 5 1.43 31.94 -31.44
N ARG A 6 1.45 30.60 -31.42
CA ARG A 6 0.63 29.79 -30.53
C ARG A 6 1.39 29.57 -29.23
N ASP A 7 0.85 30.11 -28.15
CA ASP A 7 1.25 29.82 -26.77
C ASP A 7 1.02 28.34 -26.45
N GLY A 8 2.13 27.63 -26.37
CA GLY A 8 2.17 26.22 -25.95
C GLY A 8 2.18 26.08 -24.44
N ARG A 9 1.05 26.13 -23.76
CA ARG A 9 0.93 25.58 -22.41
C ARG A 9 0.63 24.09 -22.48
N GLY A 10 1.64 23.33 -22.86
CA GLY A 10 1.67 21.90 -22.69
C GLY A 10 1.94 21.57 -21.23
N ALA A 11 0.92 21.21 -20.48
CA ALA A 11 1.08 20.57 -19.20
C ALA A 11 1.87 19.27 -19.41
N LEU A 12 3.14 19.27 -19.05
CA LEU A 12 3.99 18.09 -18.99
C LEU A 12 3.47 17.20 -17.84
N ARG A 13 2.48 16.36 -18.13
CA ARG A 13 2.09 15.24 -17.28
C ARG A 13 3.26 14.25 -17.29
N LEU A 14 4.20 14.46 -16.38
CA LEU A 14 5.22 13.49 -16.05
C LEU A 14 4.53 12.35 -15.29
N VAL A 15 3.99 11.44 -16.06
CA VAL A 15 3.63 10.10 -15.58
C VAL A 15 4.95 9.42 -15.21
N LEU A 16 5.38 9.60 -13.96
CA LEU A 16 6.45 8.81 -13.35
C LEU A 16 5.85 7.52 -12.82
N CYS A 17 5.01 6.88 -13.61
CA CYS A 17 4.63 5.51 -13.40
C CYS A 17 5.65 4.63 -14.10
N ALA A 18 6.51 4.03 -13.28
CA ALA A 18 7.05 2.70 -13.50
C ALA A 18 7.53 2.38 -14.93
N LEU A 19 8.64 2.95 -15.34
CA LEU A 19 9.54 2.23 -16.24
C LEU A 19 10.47 1.38 -15.38
N PHE A 20 9.90 0.33 -14.77
CA PHE A 20 10.65 -0.71 -14.07
C PHE A 20 10.37 -2.04 -14.73
N CYS A 21 11.04 -2.25 -15.80
CA CYS A 21 11.19 -3.58 -16.36
C CYS A 21 12.64 -3.77 -16.79
N LEU A 22 13.12 -4.93 -16.44
CA LEU A 22 14.17 -5.69 -17.11
C LEU A 22 15.57 -5.58 -16.51
N LEU A 23 15.87 -6.60 -15.72
CA LEU A 23 17.21 -7.17 -15.75
C LEU A 23 17.15 -8.68 -15.53
N PRO A 24 17.93 -9.46 -16.31
CA PRO A 24 18.03 -10.89 -16.15
C PRO A 24 18.94 -11.25 -14.99
N ALA A 25 18.46 -12.13 -14.10
CA ALA A 25 19.34 -12.86 -13.23
C ALA A 25 19.89 -14.06 -13.98
N ALA A 26 21.20 -14.14 -14.16
CA ALA A 26 21.89 -15.33 -14.59
C ALA A 26 22.36 -16.14 -13.36
N CYS A 27 22.17 -17.46 -13.46
CA CYS A 27 22.78 -18.57 -12.75
C CYS A 27 22.30 -18.96 -11.34
N GLY A 28 21.77 -20.21 -11.26
CA GLY A 28 21.85 -21.07 -10.09
C GLY A 28 20.53 -21.48 -9.44
N GLY A 29 19.98 -22.57 -9.91
CA GLY A 29 18.82 -23.34 -9.50
C GLY A 29 18.30 -23.23 -8.08
N LYS A 30 17.08 -22.75 -8.00
CA LYS A 30 15.93 -23.15 -7.18
C LYS A 30 14.78 -22.31 -7.71
N GLU A 31 13.62 -22.93 -7.94
CA GLU A 31 12.46 -22.21 -8.47
C GLU A 31 12.14 -20.98 -7.63
N PRO A 32 12.10 -19.78 -8.22
CA PRO A 32 11.71 -18.59 -7.45
C PRO A 32 10.21 -18.61 -7.21
N VAL A 33 9.84 -18.50 -5.97
CA VAL A 33 8.47 -18.15 -5.56
C VAL A 33 8.10 -16.85 -6.26
N ASP A 34 6.93 -16.80 -6.89
CA ASP A 34 6.47 -15.69 -7.73
C ASP A 34 6.49 -14.35 -7.00
N ASP A 35 7.51 -13.54 -7.23
CA ASP A 35 7.59 -12.18 -6.74
C ASP A 35 6.56 -11.28 -7.40
N VAL A 36 5.69 -10.69 -6.61
CA VAL A 36 4.68 -9.73 -7.04
C VAL A 36 5.35 -8.38 -7.28
N VAL A 37 5.55 -8.01 -8.54
CA VAL A 37 6.01 -6.66 -8.90
C VAL A 37 4.80 -5.73 -8.90
N ALA A 38 4.57 -5.03 -7.79
CA ALA A 38 3.73 -3.84 -7.77
C ALA A 38 4.54 -2.67 -8.36
N GLY A 39 3.89 -1.73 -9.03
CA GLY A 39 4.57 -0.55 -9.58
C GLY A 39 5.28 0.22 -8.47
N GLY A 40 6.58 0.02 -8.34
CA GLY A 40 7.43 0.64 -7.34
C GLY A 40 7.76 -0.20 -6.10
N THR A 41 6.98 -1.21 -5.72
CA THR A 41 7.26 -2.00 -4.51
C THR A 41 7.21 -3.48 -4.81
N VAL A 42 8.31 -4.20 -4.57
CA VAL A 42 8.37 -5.66 -4.55
C VAL A 42 8.05 -6.11 -3.13
N ILE A 43 6.96 -6.88 -2.97
CA ILE A 43 6.57 -7.39 -1.67
C ILE A 43 6.97 -8.85 -1.59
N LEU A 44 7.88 -9.16 -0.66
CA LEU A 44 8.21 -10.52 -0.26
C LEU A 44 7.25 -10.93 0.86
N GLU A 45 6.63 -12.11 0.74
CA GLU A 45 5.89 -12.71 1.85
C GLU A 45 6.82 -12.93 3.05
N PRO A 46 6.38 -12.64 4.29
CA PRO A 46 7.17 -12.99 5.47
C PRO A 46 7.22 -14.52 5.63
N PRO A 47 8.33 -15.08 6.11
CA PRO A 47 8.37 -16.48 6.49
C PRO A 47 7.39 -16.73 7.64
N SER A 48 6.64 -17.83 7.55
CA SER A 48 5.71 -18.31 8.58
C SER A 48 6.44 -18.42 9.92
N ALA A 49 5.97 -17.71 10.93
CA ALA A 49 6.43 -17.85 12.29
C ALA A 49 5.60 -18.94 12.98
N ASP A 50 6.12 -20.17 13.00
CA ASP A 50 5.74 -21.18 13.97
C ASP A 50 6.57 -20.97 15.24
N GLY A 51 5.92 -20.96 16.39
CA GLY A 51 6.61 -21.00 17.68
C GLY A 51 5.84 -20.31 18.80
N GLY A 52 5.11 -21.11 19.59
CA GLY A 52 4.30 -20.74 20.72
C GLY A 52 5.04 -20.17 21.92
N GLY A 53 4.27 -19.57 22.81
CA GLY A 53 4.68 -19.09 24.11
C GLY A 53 3.47 -18.52 24.86
N ASP A 54 2.84 -19.38 25.63
CA ASP A 54 1.80 -19.09 26.61
C ASP A 54 2.42 -18.33 27.79
N ASP A 55 1.87 -17.20 28.18
CA ASP A 55 2.02 -16.66 29.54
C ASP A 55 0.80 -15.82 29.94
N GLY A 56 0.09 -16.39 30.92
CA GLY A 56 -1.12 -15.84 31.47
C GLY A 56 -0.92 -14.56 32.30
N ILE A 57 -1.86 -13.66 32.22
CA ILE A 57 -2.01 -12.54 33.16
C ILE A 57 -3.41 -12.57 33.78
N ARG A 58 -3.39 -12.61 35.11
CA ARG A 58 -4.50 -12.71 36.05
C ARG A 58 -5.49 -11.53 35.97
N GLU A 59 -6.76 -11.87 35.98
CA GLU A 59 -7.86 -10.97 36.30
C GLU A 59 -7.71 -10.35 37.71
N ARG A 60 -7.97 -9.06 37.84
CA ARG A 60 -8.29 -8.40 39.10
C ARG A 60 -9.73 -7.91 39.09
N SER A 61 -10.50 -8.55 39.90
CA SER A 61 -11.83 -8.18 40.32
C SER A 61 -11.86 -6.81 41.03
N LEU A 62 -12.79 -5.95 40.69
CA LEU A 62 -13.18 -4.77 41.47
C LEU A 62 -14.64 -4.86 41.88
N GLY A 63 -14.86 -4.67 43.14
CA GLY A 63 -16.11 -4.82 43.87
C GLY A 63 -17.11 -3.66 43.68
N PRO A 64 -18.22 -3.65 44.46
CA PRO A 64 -19.53 -3.20 44.04
C PRO A 64 -19.80 -1.70 44.20
N SER A 65 -20.67 -1.21 43.33
CA SER A 65 -21.25 0.14 43.28
C SER A 65 -22.35 0.36 44.34
N PRO A 66 -22.55 1.57 44.87
CA PRO A 66 -23.64 1.88 45.76
C PRO A 66 -24.93 2.33 45.07
N ALA A 67 -26.00 2.20 45.81
CA ALA A 67 -27.42 2.23 45.51
C ALA A 67 -28.01 3.51 44.88
N ALA A 68 -29.08 3.30 44.12
CA ALA A 68 -29.93 4.30 43.46
C ALA A 68 -30.90 5.00 44.43
N PRO A 69 -31.35 6.24 44.18
CA PRO A 69 -32.55 6.82 44.78
C PRO A 69 -33.78 6.72 43.89
N ALA A 70 -34.93 6.82 44.57
CA ALA A 70 -36.29 6.46 44.28
C ALA A 70 -36.96 7.01 43.01
N ALA A 71 -37.97 6.25 42.60
CA ALA A 71 -38.87 6.39 41.49
C ALA A 71 -39.68 7.69 41.44
N VAL A 72 -39.79 8.28 40.21
CA VAL A 72 -40.83 9.26 39.85
C VAL A 72 -41.70 8.62 38.78
N THR A 73 -42.99 8.61 38.97
CA THR A 73 -44.01 8.05 38.07
C THR A 73 -44.02 8.79 36.71
N PRO A 74 -44.05 8.10 35.56
CA PRO A 74 -44.09 8.75 34.28
C PRO A 74 -45.53 9.04 33.81
N VAL A 75 -45.71 10.29 33.36
CA VAL A 75 -46.84 10.73 32.52
C VAL A 75 -46.69 10.08 31.16
N ALA A 76 -47.74 9.48 30.63
CA ALA A 76 -47.77 8.82 29.32
C ALA A 76 -47.53 9.83 28.22
N SER A 77 -46.37 9.68 27.53
CA SER A 77 -46.05 10.34 26.26
C SER A 77 -46.63 9.53 25.10
N PRO A 78 -47.10 10.21 24.00
CA PRO A 78 -47.61 9.50 22.83
C PRO A 78 -46.50 8.70 22.16
N ALA A 79 -46.86 7.51 21.67
CA ALA A 79 -45.93 6.57 20.99
C ALA A 79 -45.15 7.26 19.87
N PRO A 80 -43.81 7.05 19.81
CA PRO A 80 -43.03 7.58 18.71
C PRO A 80 -43.45 6.87 17.42
N ARG A 81 -43.78 7.66 16.38
CA ARG A 81 -43.90 7.15 15.02
C ARG A 81 -42.59 6.51 14.65
N THR A 82 -42.60 5.23 14.38
CA THR A 82 -41.49 4.49 13.80
C THR A 82 -41.21 5.07 12.40
N THR A 83 -40.34 6.05 12.33
CA THR A 83 -39.72 6.43 11.04
C THR A 83 -38.88 5.22 10.64
N ALA A 84 -39.26 4.56 9.56
CA ALA A 84 -38.49 3.48 8.98
C ALA A 84 -37.04 3.98 8.82
N ARG A 85 -36.12 3.31 9.52
CA ARG A 85 -34.67 3.54 9.38
C ARG A 85 -34.36 3.33 7.89
N PRO A 86 -33.70 4.29 7.20
CA PRO A 86 -33.30 4.07 5.81
C PRO A 86 -32.61 2.71 5.72
N SER A 87 -33.10 1.83 4.86
CA SER A 87 -32.43 0.57 4.59
C SER A 87 -31.00 0.88 4.14
N ALA A 88 -30.00 0.22 4.76
CA ALA A 88 -28.61 0.36 4.31
C ALA A 88 -28.55 0.09 2.81
N PRO A 89 -27.75 0.85 2.05
CA PRO A 89 -27.62 0.63 0.61
C PRO A 89 -27.19 -0.81 0.36
N ALA A 90 -27.85 -1.47 -0.59
CA ALA A 90 -27.57 -2.87 -0.87
C ALA A 90 -26.22 -3.02 -1.58
N VAL A 91 -25.43 -4.01 -1.16
CA VAL A 91 -24.17 -4.39 -1.84
C VAL A 91 -24.49 -4.87 -3.27
N ALA A 92 -23.85 -4.27 -4.27
CA ALA A 92 -24.06 -4.63 -5.65
C ALA A 92 -23.70 -6.12 -5.91
N PRO A 93 -24.42 -6.83 -6.84
CA PRO A 93 -24.24 -8.27 -7.05
C PRO A 93 -22.79 -8.70 -7.27
N VAL A 94 -21.99 -7.90 -7.99
CA VAL A 94 -20.59 -8.18 -8.29
C VAL A 94 -19.71 -8.27 -7.05
N TRP A 95 -20.07 -7.62 -5.95
CA TRP A 95 -19.33 -7.59 -4.70
C TRP A 95 -19.82 -8.62 -3.66
N GLN A 96 -20.90 -9.34 -3.96
CA GLN A 96 -21.47 -10.31 -3.01
C GLN A 96 -20.52 -11.48 -2.70
N ASP A 97 -19.71 -11.91 -3.69
CA ASP A 97 -18.69 -12.93 -3.43
C ASP A 97 -17.62 -12.42 -2.47
N LEU A 98 -17.14 -11.19 -2.68
CA LEU A 98 -16.21 -10.54 -1.77
C LEU A 98 -16.82 -10.40 -0.36
N SER A 99 -18.09 -9.99 -0.26
CA SER A 99 -18.82 -9.91 1.03
C SER A 99 -18.88 -11.26 1.74
N ARG A 100 -19.22 -12.34 1.02
CA ARG A 100 -19.25 -13.71 1.59
C ARG A 100 -17.88 -14.18 2.08
N ARG A 101 -16.82 -13.88 1.32
CA ARG A 101 -15.45 -14.24 1.70
C ARG A 101 -15.02 -13.48 2.96
N LEU A 102 -15.29 -12.17 3.06
CA LEU A 102 -15.01 -11.38 4.25
C LEU A 102 -15.80 -11.89 5.46
N ALA A 103 -17.08 -12.22 5.29
CA ALA A 103 -17.90 -12.79 6.35
C ALA A 103 -17.38 -14.15 6.83
N ALA A 104 -16.92 -15.01 5.93
CA ALA A 104 -16.29 -16.29 6.28
C ALA A 104 -15.01 -16.11 7.09
N ASP A 105 -14.28 -15.02 6.89
CA ASP A 105 -13.10 -14.62 7.68
C ASP A 105 -13.46 -13.83 8.97
N GLY A 106 -14.75 -13.75 9.33
CA GLY A 106 -15.23 -13.05 10.52
C GLY A 106 -15.38 -11.54 10.37
N ILE A 107 -15.23 -11.00 9.15
CA ILE A 107 -15.35 -9.56 8.87
C ILE A 107 -16.70 -9.29 8.25
N SER A 108 -17.69 -8.89 9.08
CA SER A 108 -19.06 -8.66 8.66
C SER A 108 -19.73 -7.55 9.47
N GLY A 109 -20.91 -7.15 9.05
CA GLY A 109 -21.77 -6.20 9.76
C GLY A 109 -21.97 -4.87 9.02
N PRO A 110 -22.80 -3.97 9.56
CA PRO A 110 -23.30 -2.79 8.85
C PRO A 110 -22.20 -1.86 8.30
N ARG A 111 -21.06 -1.80 8.98
CA ARG A 111 -19.92 -0.98 8.50
C ARG A 111 -19.24 -1.61 7.29
N VAL A 112 -19.08 -2.94 7.25
CA VAL A 112 -18.54 -3.67 6.10
C VAL A 112 -19.49 -3.56 4.92
N ASP A 113 -20.80 -3.74 5.17
CA ASP A 113 -21.84 -3.60 4.13
C ASP A 113 -21.83 -2.18 3.53
N ALA A 114 -21.67 -1.15 4.36
CA ALA A 114 -21.56 0.23 3.89
C ALA A 114 -20.29 0.46 3.04
N LEU A 115 -19.14 -0.11 3.42
CA LEU A 115 -17.91 -0.04 2.63
C LEU A 115 -18.10 -0.66 1.24
N LEU A 116 -18.68 -1.87 1.19
CA LEU A 116 -18.91 -2.60 -0.07
C LEU A 116 -20.00 -1.93 -0.92
N ALA A 117 -21.05 -1.41 -0.31
CA ALA A 117 -22.11 -0.68 -1.01
C ALA A 117 -21.62 0.66 -1.60
N GLY A 118 -20.55 1.24 -1.04
CA GLY A 118 -19.88 2.43 -1.56
C GLY A 118 -18.99 2.17 -2.79
N LEU A 119 -18.72 0.91 -3.14
CA LEU A 119 -17.96 0.58 -4.33
C LEU A 119 -18.78 0.81 -5.61
N PRO A 120 -18.14 1.23 -6.73
CA PRO A 120 -18.79 1.31 -8.04
C PRO A 120 -19.46 -0.01 -8.43
N ALA A 121 -20.57 0.06 -9.17
CA ALA A 121 -21.31 -1.14 -9.56
C ALA A 121 -20.56 -2.07 -10.52
N THR A 122 -19.50 -1.57 -11.17
CA THR A 122 -18.64 -2.33 -12.10
C THR A 122 -17.20 -2.33 -11.59
N PRO A 123 -16.54 -3.48 -11.44
CA PRO A 123 -15.12 -3.55 -11.14
C PRO A 123 -14.26 -2.96 -12.26
N THR A 124 -13.13 -2.34 -11.91
CA THR A 124 -12.16 -1.92 -12.92
C THR A 124 -11.30 -3.09 -13.37
N GLN A 125 -11.11 -3.24 -14.68
CA GLN A 125 -10.23 -4.27 -15.25
C GLN A 125 -8.75 -3.91 -15.12
N SER A 126 -8.44 -2.61 -14.95
CA SER A 126 -7.08 -2.06 -15.07
C SER A 126 -6.05 -2.75 -14.17
N PRO A 127 -6.24 -2.92 -12.86
CA PRO A 127 -5.19 -3.48 -12.01
C PRO A 127 -4.88 -4.95 -12.34
N MET A 128 -5.90 -5.78 -12.57
CA MET A 128 -5.68 -7.17 -12.95
C MET A 128 -5.11 -7.28 -14.37
N GLY A 129 -5.65 -6.53 -15.32
CA GLY A 129 -5.16 -6.52 -16.70
C GLY A 129 -3.70 -6.11 -16.80
N ARG A 130 -3.28 -5.04 -16.11
CA ARG A 130 -1.86 -4.63 -16.01
C ARG A 130 -0.98 -5.72 -15.39
N LYS A 131 -1.46 -6.36 -14.31
CA LYS A 131 -0.72 -7.43 -13.65
C LYS A 131 -0.52 -8.63 -14.58
N ILE A 132 -1.58 -9.10 -15.21
CA ILE A 132 -1.51 -10.22 -16.15
C ILE A 132 -0.59 -9.86 -17.33
N LYS A 133 -0.74 -8.67 -17.93
CA LYS A 133 0.14 -8.22 -19.02
C LYS A 133 1.62 -8.22 -18.64
N ALA A 134 1.95 -7.73 -17.45
CA ALA A 134 3.33 -7.72 -16.97
C ALA A 134 3.90 -9.13 -16.80
N LEU A 135 3.14 -10.03 -16.16
CA LEU A 135 3.54 -11.43 -15.95
C LEU A 135 3.62 -12.20 -17.27
N TYR A 136 2.65 -11.99 -18.14
CA TYR A 136 2.56 -12.59 -19.46
C TYR A 136 3.78 -12.25 -20.33
N ASN A 137 4.10 -10.95 -20.45
CA ASN A 137 5.25 -10.50 -21.22
C ASN A 137 6.55 -11.06 -20.65
N ARG A 138 6.70 -11.07 -19.33
CA ARG A 138 7.89 -11.63 -18.67
C ARG A 138 8.06 -13.12 -18.98
N LYS A 139 6.96 -13.88 -19.04
CA LYS A 139 7.00 -15.33 -19.27
C LYS A 139 7.20 -15.69 -20.73
N PHE A 140 6.43 -15.09 -21.63
CA PHE A 140 6.35 -15.54 -23.03
C PHE A 140 7.13 -14.65 -24.00
N PHE A 141 7.37 -13.40 -23.62
CA PHE A 141 8.04 -12.38 -24.46
C PHE A 141 9.05 -11.58 -23.64
N PRO A 142 10.01 -12.27 -22.96
CA PRO A 142 11.01 -11.56 -22.19
C PRO A 142 11.80 -10.63 -23.10
N ALA A 143 12.10 -9.43 -22.64
CA ALA A 143 12.97 -8.53 -23.37
C ALA A 143 14.38 -9.13 -23.46
N PRO A 144 15.08 -8.92 -24.60
CA PRO A 144 16.45 -9.37 -24.73
C PRO A 144 17.35 -8.70 -23.68
N PRO A 145 18.44 -9.35 -23.27
CA PRO A 145 19.44 -8.73 -22.42
C PRO A 145 19.87 -7.38 -23.00
N SER A 146 20.04 -6.39 -22.15
CA SER A 146 20.49 -5.06 -22.59
C SER A 146 21.99 -4.91 -22.31
N ASP A 147 22.75 -4.56 -23.33
CA ASP A 147 24.19 -4.24 -23.23
C ASP A 147 24.42 -2.84 -22.60
N LYS A 148 23.33 -2.08 -22.35
CA LYS A 148 23.45 -0.76 -21.73
C LYS A 148 23.77 -0.90 -20.25
N PRO A 149 24.73 -0.14 -19.72
CA PRO A 149 24.98 -0.13 -18.28
C PRO A 149 23.70 0.20 -17.51
N GLN A 150 23.43 -0.58 -16.48
CA GLN A 150 22.28 -0.31 -15.61
C GLN A 150 22.45 1.04 -14.93
N ALA A 151 21.41 1.85 -14.91
CA ALA A 151 21.42 3.10 -14.18
C ALA A 151 21.73 2.85 -12.70
N GLN A 152 22.66 3.58 -12.12
CA GLN A 152 23.00 3.47 -10.71
C GLN A 152 21.90 4.03 -9.80
N TYR A 153 21.22 5.10 -10.25
CA TYR A 153 20.17 5.81 -9.52
C TYR A 153 18.99 6.13 -10.42
N TYR A 154 17.85 6.41 -9.81
CA TYR A 154 16.70 6.99 -10.53
C TYR A 154 17.06 8.37 -11.07
N LYS A 155 16.85 8.55 -12.38
CA LYS A 155 17.16 9.82 -13.06
C LYS A 155 16.45 11.00 -12.38
N GLY A 156 17.21 12.04 -12.09
CA GLY A 156 16.68 13.29 -11.51
C GLY A 156 16.28 13.22 -10.04
N VAL A 157 16.56 12.11 -9.33
CA VAL A 157 16.24 11.99 -7.90
C VAL A 157 17.37 12.46 -7.01
N VAL A 158 18.61 12.02 -7.26
CA VAL A 158 19.78 12.34 -6.43
C VAL A 158 20.32 13.72 -6.82
N THR A 159 19.66 14.78 -6.34
CA THR A 159 20.03 16.18 -6.61
C THR A 159 20.07 17.00 -5.33
N ASP A 160 20.83 18.12 -5.32
CA ASP A 160 20.86 19.01 -4.15
C ASP A 160 19.51 19.70 -3.91
N ALA A 161 18.74 19.96 -4.95
CA ALA A 161 17.39 20.49 -4.81
C ALA A 161 16.48 19.54 -4.03
N ASN A 162 16.50 18.24 -4.37
CA ASN A 162 15.72 17.23 -3.69
C ASN A 162 16.24 16.96 -2.26
N ALA A 163 17.55 17.02 -2.06
CA ALA A 163 18.14 16.93 -0.71
C ALA A 163 17.66 18.07 0.17
N ARG A 164 17.63 19.32 -0.34
CA ARG A 164 17.06 20.46 0.38
C ARG A 164 15.57 20.28 0.72
N LEU A 165 14.78 19.75 -0.21
CA LEU A 165 13.36 19.42 0.07
C LEU A 165 13.22 18.39 1.20
N CYS A 166 14.01 17.32 1.17
CA CYS A 166 14.04 16.35 2.27
C CYS A 166 14.46 16.98 3.59
N ARG A 167 15.48 17.85 3.60
CA ARG A 167 15.93 18.55 4.80
C ARG A 167 14.86 19.47 5.37
N GLN A 168 14.20 20.27 4.52
CA GLN A 168 13.08 21.12 4.92
C GLN A 168 11.92 20.28 5.51
N PHE A 169 11.62 19.14 4.89
CA PHE A 169 10.56 18.24 5.37
C PHE A 169 10.90 17.64 6.74
N ILE A 170 12.15 17.21 6.97
CA ILE A 170 12.63 16.76 8.28
C ILE A 170 12.49 17.88 9.32
N THR A 171 12.89 19.11 8.97
CA THR A 171 12.82 20.25 9.88
C THR A 171 11.38 20.58 10.26
N ALA A 172 10.48 20.62 9.28
CA ALA A 172 9.05 20.90 9.50
C ALA A 172 8.37 19.81 10.36
N ASN A 173 8.85 18.56 10.30
CA ASN A 173 8.29 17.41 11.03
C ASN A 173 9.29 16.86 12.06
N SER A 174 10.12 17.70 12.62
CA SER A 174 11.30 17.31 13.41
C SER A 174 10.97 16.42 14.63
N LYS A 175 9.79 16.58 15.25
CA LYS A 175 9.33 15.73 16.35
C LYS A 175 9.18 14.28 15.88
N ALA A 176 8.43 14.06 14.80
CA ALA A 176 8.17 12.72 14.25
C ALA A 176 9.46 12.00 13.85
N PHE A 177 10.34 12.69 13.11
CA PHE A 177 11.62 12.12 12.68
C PHE A 177 12.53 11.77 13.86
N ARG A 178 12.68 12.66 14.85
CA ARG A 178 13.50 12.38 16.05
C ARG A 178 12.95 11.21 16.86
N GLN A 179 11.64 11.13 17.06
CA GLN A 179 11.02 10.04 17.79
C GLN A 179 11.23 8.70 17.09
N ALA A 180 11.04 8.64 15.76
CA ALA A 180 11.26 7.43 14.99
C ALA A 180 12.74 7.02 14.97
N GLU A 181 13.67 7.96 14.82
CA GLU A 181 15.12 7.71 14.87
C GLU A 181 15.54 7.16 16.22
N GLN A 182 15.07 7.77 17.33
CA GLN A 182 15.36 7.30 18.70
C GLN A 182 14.78 5.90 18.95
N ARG A 183 13.56 5.63 18.48
CA ARG A 183 12.87 4.37 18.74
C ARG A 183 13.38 3.21 17.88
N TYR A 184 13.69 3.47 16.62
CA TYR A 184 13.97 2.44 15.61
C TYR A 184 15.40 2.47 15.06
N GLY A 185 16.19 3.49 15.37
CA GLY A 185 17.57 3.63 14.90
C GLY A 185 17.71 3.95 13.41
N VAL A 186 16.61 4.34 12.74
CA VAL A 186 16.62 4.73 11.32
C VAL A 186 16.88 6.22 11.23
N LEU A 187 17.99 6.61 10.59
CA LEU A 187 18.36 8.01 10.43
C LEU A 187 17.26 8.79 9.71
N SER A 188 16.98 10.01 10.18
CA SER A 188 15.99 10.92 9.57
C SER A 188 16.25 11.14 8.08
N SER A 189 17.52 11.19 7.65
CA SER A 189 17.91 11.33 6.24
C SER A 189 17.51 10.11 5.41
N ILE A 190 17.63 8.89 5.93
CA ILE A 190 17.18 7.66 5.27
C ILE A 190 15.66 7.64 5.16
N ALA A 191 14.94 7.89 6.26
CA ALA A 191 13.49 7.89 6.29
C ALA A 191 12.89 8.92 5.31
N ALA A 192 13.40 10.16 5.30
CA ALA A 192 12.95 11.20 4.39
C ALA A 192 13.27 10.88 2.91
N SER A 193 14.45 10.31 2.64
CA SER A 193 14.83 9.90 1.28
C SER A 193 13.97 8.75 0.76
N LEU A 194 13.59 7.82 1.63
CA LEU A 194 12.63 6.75 1.31
C LEU A 194 11.27 7.36 0.98
N LEU A 195 10.70 8.21 1.82
CA LEU A 195 9.43 8.90 1.55
C LEU A 195 9.49 9.76 0.29
N PHE A 196 10.65 10.35 -0.02
CA PHE A 196 10.83 11.10 -1.27
C PHE A 196 10.76 10.20 -2.49
N VAL A 197 11.38 9.03 -2.45
CA VAL A 197 11.35 8.06 -3.54
C VAL A 197 9.95 7.50 -3.73
N GLU A 198 9.25 7.16 -2.65
CA GLU A 198 7.90 6.60 -2.72
C GLU A 198 6.85 7.60 -3.22
N THR A 199 6.77 8.77 -2.60
CA THR A 199 5.63 9.67 -2.81
C THR A 199 6.03 11.13 -2.98
N ARG A 200 7.30 11.44 -3.20
CA ARG A 200 7.78 12.84 -3.21
C ARG A 200 7.38 13.58 -1.93
N LEU A 201 7.54 12.91 -0.76
CA LEU A 201 7.16 13.42 0.55
C LEU A 201 5.65 13.68 0.67
N GLY A 202 4.84 12.79 0.13
CA GLY A 202 3.38 12.86 0.17
C GLY A 202 2.74 13.71 -0.94
N LYS A 203 3.52 14.25 -1.90
CA LYS A 203 2.98 15.04 -3.01
C LYS A 203 2.37 14.18 -4.13
N VAL A 204 2.74 12.91 -4.21
CA VAL A 204 2.27 11.95 -5.21
C VAL A 204 1.92 10.66 -4.48
N LEU A 205 0.66 10.52 -4.09
CA LEU A 205 0.18 9.39 -3.29
C LEU A 205 -0.38 8.23 -4.13
N GLY A 206 -0.18 8.27 -5.44
CA GLY A 206 -0.70 7.33 -6.42
C GLY A 206 -1.45 8.04 -7.54
N ASP A 207 -2.13 7.28 -8.39
CA ASP A 207 -3.04 7.84 -9.38
C ASP A 207 -4.31 8.29 -8.64
N THR A 208 -4.64 9.58 -8.68
CA THR A 208 -5.80 10.15 -8.01
C THR A 208 -7.14 9.61 -8.54
N SER A 209 -7.14 8.97 -9.71
CA SER A 209 -8.31 8.28 -10.26
C SER A 209 -8.53 6.88 -9.67
N GLU A 210 -7.52 6.31 -9.01
CA GLU A 210 -7.57 4.95 -8.48
C GLU A 210 -7.57 4.96 -6.95
N ASN A 211 -8.73 4.65 -6.37
CA ASN A 211 -8.87 4.40 -4.94
C ASN A 211 -8.31 3.00 -4.62
N ALA A 212 -7.45 2.89 -3.60
CA ALA A 212 -6.80 1.62 -3.24
C ALA A 212 -7.79 0.51 -2.89
N PHE A 213 -8.89 0.85 -2.20
CA PHE A 213 -9.91 -0.13 -1.84
C PHE A 213 -10.64 -0.65 -3.09
N TYR A 214 -11.05 0.25 -4.00
CA TYR A 214 -11.68 -0.15 -5.25
C TYR A 214 -10.75 -0.95 -6.15
N THR A 215 -9.47 -0.57 -6.24
CA THR A 215 -8.42 -1.28 -6.98
C THR A 215 -8.27 -2.72 -6.49
N LEU A 216 -8.08 -2.91 -5.19
CA LEU A 216 -7.88 -4.24 -4.60
C LEU A 216 -9.15 -5.09 -4.65
N ALA A 217 -10.32 -4.51 -4.33
CA ALA A 217 -11.60 -5.19 -4.44
C ALA A 217 -11.86 -5.68 -5.87
N SER A 218 -11.58 -4.83 -6.88
CA SER A 218 -11.71 -5.21 -8.30
C SER A 218 -10.79 -6.36 -8.68
N MET A 219 -9.52 -6.33 -8.25
CA MET A 219 -8.62 -7.45 -8.48
C MET A 219 -9.09 -8.73 -7.79
N ALA A 220 -9.62 -8.64 -6.56
CA ALA A 220 -10.06 -9.80 -5.79
C ALA A 220 -11.23 -10.55 -6.44
N VAL A 221 -12.09 -9.86 -7.19
CA VAL A 221 -13.21 -10.45 -7.92
C VAL A 221 -12.87 -10.82 -9.37
N SER A 222 -11.72 -10.38 -9.91
CA SER A 222 -11.27 -10.65 -11.28
C SER A 222 -10.60 -12.01 -11.37
N ARG A 223 -11.38 -13.09 -11.40
CA ARG A 223 -10.89 -14.48 -11.31
C ARG A 223 -10.79 -15.19 -12.66
N THR A 224 -11.44 -14.69 -13.70
CA THR A 224 -11.49 -15.33 -15.02
C THR A 224 -11.06 -14.38 -16.13
N PRO A 225 -10.60 -14.87 -17.29
CA PRO A 225 -10.16 -14.05 -18.40
C PRO A 225 -11.19 -13.02 -18.86
N GLU A 226 -12.48 -13.32 -18.77
CA GLU A 226 -13.57 -12.42 -19.15
C GLU A 226 -13.57 -11.13 -18.33
N SER A 227 -13.10 -11.19 -17.07
CA SER A 227 -13.00 -10.01 -16.19
C SER A 227 -11.90 -9.01 -16.59
N ILE A 228 -11.10 -9.36 -17.61
CA ILE A 228 -10.09 -8.48 -18.22
C ILE A 228 -10.20 -8.44 -19.73
N SER A 229 -11.40 -8.58 -20.28
CA SER A 229 -11.67 -8.68 -21.73
C SER A 229 -11.02 -7.56 -22.55
N ASP A 230 -10.98 -6.31 -22.03
CA ASP A 230 -10.38 -5.17 -22.72
C ASP A 230 -8.84 -5.22 -22.77
N TRP A 231 -8.25 -6.11 -21.98
CA TRP A 231 -6.79 -6.28 -21.88
C TRP A 231 -6.29 -7.48 -22.70
N LEU A 232 -7.14 -8.49 -22.98
CA LEU A 232 -6.74 -9.67 -23.73
C LEU A 232 -6.20 -9.34 -25.12
N PRO A 233 -6.81 -8.45 -25.93
CA PRO A 233 -6.28 -8.08 -27.25
C PRO A 233 -4.92 -7.39 -27.21
N GLN A 234 -4.50 -6.88 -26.04
CA GLN A 234 -3.20 -6.27 -25.85
C GLN A 234 -2.07 -7.27 -25.55
N LEU A 235 -2.42 -8.56 -25.36
CA LEU A 235 -1.48 -9.65 -25.10
C LEU A 235 -1.20 -10.37 -26.43
N ARG A 236 0.03 -10.30 -26.87
CA ARG A 236 0.46 -10.94 -28.14
C ARG A 236 0.19 -12.43 -28.08
N ASP A 237 -0.48 -12.99 -29.12
CA ASP A 237 -0.82 -14.44 -29.24
C ASP A 237 -1.58 -15.00 -28.01
N HIS A 238 -2.40 -14.20 -27.34
CA HIS A 238 -3.08 -14.58 -26.08
C HIS A 238 -3.94 -15.83 -26.22
N GLU A 239 -4.56 -16.07 -27.39
CA GLU A 239 -5.40 -17.24 -27.66
C GLU A 239 -4.65 -18.56 -27.40
N ARG A 240 -3.33 -18.59 -27.63
CA ARG A 240 -2.50 -19.77 -27.40
C ARG A 240 -2.15 -20.01 -25.95
N HIS A 241 -2.40 -19.04 -25.10
CA HIS A 241 -1.96 -19.03 -23.70
C HIS A 241 -3.13 -18.77 -22.73
N MET A 242 -4.37 -18.96 -23.19
CA MET A 242 -5.57 -18.74 -22.37
C MET A 242 -5.58 -19.61 -21.11
N ASP A 243 -5.10 -20.86 -21.18
CA ASP A 243 -5.00 -21.74 -20.02
C ASP A 243 -4.11 -21.15 -18.94
N TRP A 244 -2.94 -20.60 -19.33
CA TRP A 244 -2.05 -19.96 -18.38
C TRP A 244 -2.67 -18.70 -17.75
N ILE A 245 -3.41 -17.91 -18.53
CA ILE A 245 -4.13 -16.73 -18.00
C ILE A 245 -5.18 -17.20 -16.98
N ALA A 246 -5.99 -18.20 -17.35
CA ALA A 246 -7.04 -18.76 -16.49
C ALA A 246 -6.49 -19.36 -15.19
N GLU A 247 -5.31 -19.99 -15.21
CA GLU A 247 -4.64 -20.50 -14.00
C GLU A 247 -3.99 -19.40 -13.16
N THR A 248 -3.50 -18.32 -13.80
CA THR A 248 -2.77 -17.27 -13.10
C THR A 248 -3.72 -16.31 -12.40
N MET A 249 -4.84 -15.97 -13.00
CA MET A 249 -5.78 -14.98 -12.47
C MET A 249 -6.35 -15.33 -11.09
N PRO A 250 -6.81 -16.55 -10.80
CA PRO A 250 -7.29 -16.90 -9.46
C PRO A 250 -6.23 -16.69 -8.37
N LYS A 251 -4.96 -17.03 -8.65
CA LYS A 251 -3.84 -16.83 -7.71
C LYS A 251 -3.64 -15.36 -7.39
N ARG A 252 -3.74 -14.49 -8.41
CA ARG A 252 -3.61 -13.02 -8.22
C ARG A 252 -4.85 -12.42 -7.56
N ALA A 253 -6.03 -12.94 -7.84
CA ALA A 253 -7.26 -12.55 -7.15
C ALA A 253 -7.24 -12.93 -5.67
N ASP A 254 -6.69 -14.10 -5.31
CA ASP A 254 -6.55 -14.52 -3.92
C ASP A 254 -5.52 -13.68 -3.16
N TRP A 255 -4.42 -13.31 -3.81
CA TRP A 255 -3.51 -12.32 -3.25
C TRP A 255 -4.21 -10.97 -3.02
N ALA A 256 -4.92 -10.46 -4.03
CA ALA A 256 -5.64 -9.19 -3.90
C ALA A 256 -6.74 -9.26 -2.83
N TYR A 257 -7.38 -10.41 -2.65
CA TYR A 257 -8.32 -10.61 -1.55
C TYR A 257 -7.67 -10.47 -0.18
N LYS A 258 -6.48 -11.06 0.03
CA LYS A 258 -5.74 -10.91 1.30
C LYS A 258 -5.43 -9.42 1.58
N GLU A 259 -5.03 -8.67 0.57
CA GLU A 259 -4.77 -7.23 0.71
C GLU A 259 -6.06 -6.43 0.93
N THR A 260 -7.16 -6.77 0.22
CA THR A 260 -8.48 -6.16 0.44
C THR A 260 -8.96 -6.38 1.87
N ARG A 261 -8.85 -7.60 2.36
CA ARG A 261 -9.20 -7.96 3.74
C ARG A 261 -8.42 -7.12 4.74
N ALA A 262 -7.09 -7.08 4.61
CA ALA A 262 -6.24 -6.29 5.48
C ALA A 262 -6.58 -4.79 5.44
N LEU A 263 -6.95 -4.26 4.26
CA LEU A 263 -7.39 -2.87 4.11
C LEU A 263 -8.73 -2.61 4.80
N VAL A 264 -9.69 -3.54 4.67
CA VAL A 264 -10.99 -3.44 5.38
C VAL A 264 -10.77 -3.46 6.90
N GLU A 265 -9.95 -4.39 7.41
CA GLU A 265 -9.59 -4.44 8.84
C GLU A 265 -8.97 -3.11 9.32
N HIS A 266 -8.05 -2.54 8.53
CA HIS A 266 -7.43 -1.26 8.81
C HIS A 266 -8.46 -0.11 8.83
N MET A 267 -9.30 0.00 7.80
CA MET A 267 -10.35 1.03 7.74
C MET A 267 -11.33 0.95 8.93
N LEU A 268 -11.66 -0.28 9.36
CA LEU A 268 -12.55 -0.48 10.50
C LEU A 268 -11.91 -0.12 11.83
N ARG A 269 -10.65 -0.53 12.04
CA ARG A 269 -9.88 -0.33 13.27
C ARG A 269 -9.50 1.14 13.44
N ASP A 270 -8.87 1.71 12.43
CA ASP A 270 -8.27 3.04 12.50
C ASP A 270 -9.21 4.15 11.99
N ARG A 271 -10.43 3.78 11.57
CA ARG A 271 -11.49 4.67 11.08
C ARG A 271 -11.08 5.50 9.87
N VAL A 272 -10.27 4.91 9.00
CA VAL A 272 -9.87 5.54 7.73
C VAL A 272 -11.05 5.51 6.75
N PRO A 273 -11.49 6.65 6.23
CA PRO A 273 -12.60 6.70 5.29
C PRO A 273 -12.19 6.19 3.91
N PRO A 274 -13.01 5.34 3.26
CA PRO A 274 -12.67 4.70 1.98
C PRO A 274 -12.48 5.72 0.83
N GLU A 275 -13.15 6.86 0.89
CA GLU A 275 -13.06 7.94 -0.10
C GLU A 275 -11.69 8.65 -0.07
N HIS A 276 -10.95 8.56 1.02
CA HIS A 276 -9.65 9.20 1.22
C HIS A 276 -8.50 8.19 1.19
N LEU A 277 -8.53 7.25 0.23
CA LEU A 277 -7.50 6.22 0.06
C LEU A 277 -6.85 6.29 -1.32
N PRO A 278 -6.16 7.41 -1.67
CA PRO A 278 -5.33 7.40 -2.86
C PRO A 278 -4.25 6.32 -2.70
N GLY A 279 -4.03 5.55 -3.74
CA GLY A 279 -3.08 4.44 -3.69
C GLY A 279 -2.41 4.18 -5.03
N SER A 280 -1.47 3.25 -5.03
CA SER A 280 -0.84 2.80 -6.27
C SER A 280 -1.83 1.97 -7.10
N ILE A 281 -1.47 1.74 -8.37
CA ILE A 281 -2.23 0.87 -9.28
C ILE A 281 -2.44 -0.57 -8.79
N TYR A 282 -1.82 -0.95 -7.68
CA TYR A 282 -1.97 -2.25 -7.02
C TYR A 282 -2.36 -2.11 -5.54
N GLY A 283 -2.80 -0.93 -5.10
CA GLY A 283 -3.38 -0.73 -3.77
C GLY A 283 -2.41 -0.46 -2.63
N ALA A 284 -1.14 -0.09 -2.91
CA ALA A 284 -0.25 0.44 -1.86
C ALA A 284 -0.73 1.82 -1.42
N VAL A 285 -0.70 2.12 -0.12
CA VAL A 285 -1.30 3.31 0.49
C VAL A 285 -0.32 4.14 1.33
N GLY A 286 -0.67 5.40 1.49
CA GLY A 286 0.02 6.34 2.36
C GLY A 286 1.36 6.85 1.83
N LEU A 287 2.02 7.69 2.63
CA LEU A 287 3.30 8.31 2.27
C LEU A 287 4.41 7.28 2.06
N CYS A 288 4.37 6.18 2.78
CA CYS A 288 5.35 5.09 2.73
C CYS A 288 4.97 3.95 1.76
N GLN A 289 3.83 4.06 1.06
CA GLN A 289 3.37 3.10 0.06
C GLN A 289 3.35 1.64 0.57
N PHE A 290 2.83 1.45 1.77
CA PHE A 290 2.63 0.10 2.30
C PHE A 290 1.49 -0.63 1.58
N MET A 291 1.69 -1.91 1.32
CA MET A 291 0.55 -2.79 1.08
C MET A 291 -0.26 -2.92 2.37
N PRO A 292 -1.59 -3.06 2.28
CA PRO A 292 -2.45 -3.14 3.47
C PRO A 292 -2.04 -4.20 4.48
N SER A 293 -1.58 -5.37 4.06
CA SER A 293 -1.08 -6.42 4.95
C SER A 293 0.12 -5.98 5.79
N ASN A 294 0.95 -5.07 5.30
CA ASN A 294 2.06 -4.51 6.04
C ASN A 294 1.62 -3.57 7.17
N ILE A 295 0.44 -2.94 7.03
CA ILE A 295 -0.08 -2.03 8.08
C ILE A 295 -0.37 -2.78 9.37
N ALA A 296 -0.96 -3.98 9.27
CA ALA A 296 -1.24 -4.79 10.46
C ALA A 296 0.04 -5.20 11.22
N THR A 297 1.13 -5.44 10.50
CA THR A 297 2.40 -5.94 11.08
C THR A 297 3.35 -4.82 11.47
N TYR A 298 3.43 -3.76 10.68
CA TYR A 298 4.46 -2.72 10.80
C TYR A 298 3.88 -1.32 11.02
N GLY A 299 2.56 -1.15 10.93
CA GLY A 299 1.92 0.12 11.24
C GLY A 299 2.28 0.56 12.66
N ALA A 300 2.58 1.83 12.83
CA ALA A 300 2.94 2.42 14.10
C ALA A 300 2.28 3.79 14.24
N ASP A 301 1.58 3.98 15.34
CA ASP A 301 1.07 5.27 15.79
C ASP A 301 2.26 6.13 16.22
N GLY A 302 2.56 7.13 15.44
CA GLY A 302 3.71 8.01 15.59
C GLY A 302 3.42 9.29 16.36
N ASP A 303 2.16 9.70 16.47
CA ASP A 303 1.76 10.90 17.21
C ASP A 303 1.05 10.59 18.53
N GLY A 304 0.62 9.34 18.74
CA GLY A 304 0.01 8.87 19.98
C GLY A 304 -1.50 9.09 20.04
N ASP A 305 -2.18 9.20 18.88
CA ASP A 305 -3.63 9.42 18.81
C ASP A 305 -4.45 8.11 18.92
N GLY A 306 -3.77 6.96 19.00
CA GLY A 306 -4.36 5.62 19.12
C GLY A 306 -4.79 5.00 17.80
N ARG A 307 -4.34 5.54 16.67
CA ARG A 307 -4.64 5.06 15.32
C ARG A 307 -3.37 4.97 14.49
N VAL A 308 -3.47 4.32 13.33
CA VAL A 308 -2.41 4.33 12.33
C VAL A 308 -2.97 4.95 11.06
N ASP A 309 -2.56 6.16 10.75
CA ASP A 309 -2.90 6.85 9.50
C ASP A 309 -1.64 7.12 8.67
N LEU A 310 -1.38 6.27 7.68
CA LEU A 310 -0.19 6.38 6.82
C LEU A 310 -0.20 7.61 5.90
N PHE A 311 -1.26 8.40 5.91
CA PHE A 311 -1.32 9.70 5.21
C PHE A 311 -0.84 10.85 6.10
N THR A 312 -0.61 10.60 7.41
CA THR A 312 0.08 11.53 8.30
C THR A 312 1.58 11.28 8.31
N VAL A 313 2.36 12.34 8.51
CA VAL A 313 3.83 12.22 8.56
C VAL A 313 4.31 11.41 9.78
N PRO A 314 3.77 11.63 11.00
CA PRO A 314 4.21 10.88 12.17
C PRO A 314 4.09 9.36 11.99
N ASP A 315 2.92 8.90 11.54
CA ASP A 315 2.65 7.47 11.40
C ASP A 315 3.40 6.84 10.23
N ALA A 316 3.50 7.55 9.11
CA ALA A 316 4.26 7.06 7.97
C ALA A 316 5.75 6.91 8.30
N VAL A 317 6.36 7.91 8.99
CA VAL A 317 7.77 7.84 9.42
C VAL A 317 7.98 6.76 10.47
N ALA A 318 7.07 6.64 11.45
CA ALA A 318 7.13 5.59 12.47
C ALA A 318 6.96 4.19 11.84
N SER A 319 6.00 4.01 10.94
CA SER A 319 5.69 2.72 10.31
C SER A 319 6.83 2.23 9.41
N LEU A 320 7.37 3.09 8.51
CA LEU A 320 8.51 2.70 7.67
C LEU A 320 9.75 2.38 8.49
N SER A 321 9.98 3.14 9.57
CA SER A 321 11.11 2.90 10.47
C SER A 321 10.93 1.61 11.27
N HIS A 322 9.71 1.33 11.71
CA HIS A 322 9.35 0.07 12.36
C HIS A 322 9.55 -1.12 11.39
N TYR A 323 9.11 -1.01 10.14
CA TYR A 323 9.38 -2.03 9.12
C TYR A 323 10.86 -2.34 9.00
N LEU A 324 11.70 -1.30 8.82
CA LEU A 324 13.14 -1.49 8.69
C LEU A 324 13.76 -2.12 9.96
N ALA A 325 13.33 -1.66 11.15
CA ALA A 325 13.81 -2.19 12.44
C ALA A 325 13.44 -3.68 12.63
N ARG A 326 12.20 -4.06 12.29
CA ARG A 326 11.75 -5.46 12.34
C ARG A 326 12.54 -6.37 11.41
N HIS A 327 13.10 -5.83 10.32
CA HIS A 327 13.98 -6.54 9.41
C HIS A 327 15.47 -6.48 9.81
N GLY A 328 15.78 -5.86 10.94
CA GLY A 328 17.14 -5.84 11.51
C GLY A 328 17.88 -4.51 11.35
N TRP A 329 17.19 -3.42 11.01
CA TRP A 329 17.79 -2.08 11.05
C TRP A 329 18.05 -1.65 12.50
N LYS A 330 19.23 -1.11 12.73
CA LYS A 330 19.63 -0.49 14.00
C LYS A 330 20.66 0.61 13.74
N ALA A 331 20.90 1.45 14.71
CA ALA A 331 21.95 2.45 14.62
C ALA A 331 23.33 1.82 14.39
N GLY A 332 24.18 2.48 13.61
CA GLY A 332 25.55 2.03 13.34
C GLY A 332 25.71 0.86 12.37
N LEU A 333 24.67 0.52 11.61
CA LEU A 333 24.81 -0.50 10.54
C LEU A 333 25.79 -0.08 9.45
N SER A 334 26.56 -1.04 8.92
CA SER A 334 27.38 -0.82 7.73
C SER A 334 26.53 -0.45 6.51
N ARG A 335 27.13 0.20 5.54
CA ARG A 335 26.44 0.63 4.29
C ARG A 335 25.86 -0.54 3.51
N GLU A 336 26.61 -1.65 3.45
CA GLU A 336 26.17 -2.89 2.77
C GLU A 336 24.92 -3.45 3.44
N ARG A 337 24.88 -3.41 4.78
CA ARG A 337 23.73 -3.91 5.52
C ARG A 337 22.50 -2.99 5.37
N GLN A 338 22.72 -1.67 5.40
CA GLN A 338 21.65 -0.70 5.11
C GLN A 338 21.07 -0.94 3.70
N HIS A 339 21.93 -1.10 2.69
CA HIS A 339 21.53 -1.40 1.32
C HIS A 339 20.70 -2.68 1.25
N ALA A 340 21.15 -3.77 1.87
CA ALA A 340 20.44 -5.05 1.88
C ALA A 340 19.05 -4.93 2.54
N LEU A 341 18.89 -4.07 3.54
CA LEU A 341 17.59 -3.84 4.19
C LEU A 341 16.65 -2.97 3.34
N LEU A 342 17.17 -1.99 2.62
CA LEU A 342 16.40 -1.23 1.64
C LEU A 342 15.95 -2.11 0.46
N MET A 343 16.78 -3.10 0.07
CA MET A 343 16.40 -4.12 -0.91
C MET A 343 15.24 -5.02 -0.44
N ARG A 344 15.00 -5.13 0.89
CA ARG A 344 13.80 -5.83 1.41
C ARG A 344 12.54 -4.99 1.28
N TYR A 345 12.68 -3.67 1.35
CA TYR A 345 11.55 -2.76 1.14
C TYR A 345 11.09 -2.77 -0.33
N ASN A 346 12.06 -2.72 -1.24
CA ASN A 346 11.81 -2.86 -2.68
C ASN A 346 13.01 -3.59 -3.32
N HIS A 347 12.76 -4.74 -3.95
CA HIS A 347 13.80 -5.61 -4.51
C HIS A 347 14.46 -4.99 -5.77
N SER A 348 15.09 -3.83 -5.59
CA SER A 348 15.76 -3.06 -6.65
C SER A 348 17.04 -2.40 -6.14
N THR A 349 18.17 -2.77 -6.74
CA THR A 349 19.45 -2.15 -6.44
C THR A 349 19.44 -0.64 -6.74
N VAL A 350 18.79 -0.23 -7.83
CA VAL A 350 18.64 1.20 -8.19
C VAL A 350 17.85 1.95 -7.14
N TYR A 351 16.80 1.33 -6.58
CA TYR A 351 16.01 1.89 -5.49
C TYR A 351 16.86 2.13 -4.23
N ALA A 352 17.53 1.08 -3.76
CA ALA A 352 18.36 1.15 -2.56
C ALA A 352 19.51 2.16 -2.72
N ASN A 353 20.21 2.12 -3.86
CA ASN A 353 21.26 3.08 -4.18
C ASN A 353 20.75 4.52 -4.19
N THR A 354 19.58 4.76 -4.80
CA THR A 354 18.97 6.11 -4.88
C THR A 354 18.67 6.67 -3.50
N ILE A 355 18.05 5.86 -2.62
CA ILE A 355 17.73 6.29 -1.25
C ILE A 355 19.00 6.62 -0.48
N MET A 356 20.01 5.74 -0.54
CA MET A 356 21.27 5.94 0.17
C MET A 356 22.01 7.18 -0.31
N ALA A 357 22.12 7.37 -1.62
CA ALA A 357 22.81 8.53 -2.18
C ALA A 357 22.07 9.84 -1.90
N LEU A 358 20.75 9.84 -1.92
CA LEU A 358 19.96 11.01 -1.55
C LEU A 358 20.13 11.32 -0.04
N ALA A 359 20.09 10.29 0.81
CA ALA A 359 20.26 10.44 2.26
C ALA A 359 21.63 11.00 2.64
N ASP A 360 22.70 10.61 1.93
CA ASP A 360 24.04 11.16 2.12
C ASP A 360 24.07 12.66 1.80
N ARG A 361 23.42 13.09 0.70
CA ARG A 361 23.28 14.51 0.37
C ARG A 361 22.47 15.27 1.42
N VAL A 362 21.39 14.67 1.93
CA VAL A 362 20.58 15.28 3.00
C VAL A 362 21.41 15.46 4.28
N ALA A 363 22.20 14.46 4.65
CA ALA A 363 23.06 14.51 5.84
C ALA A 363 24.21 15.53 5.71
N ALA A 364 24.70 15.77 4.49
CA ALA A 364 25.76 16.76 4.23
C ALA A 364 25.28 18.23 4.27
N LEU A 365 23.96 18.49 4.22
CA LEU A 365 23.42 19.84 4.36
C LEU A 365 23.49 20.28 5.83
N LYS A 366 24.12 21.44 6.03
CA LYS A 366 24.22 22.09 7.35
C LYS A 366 22.91 22.72 7.79
#